data_e08262b267fd00bdadc8837aecdef4e0
#
_entry.id   e08262b267fd00bdadc8837aecdef4e0
#
_cell.length_a   1.000
_cell.length_b   1.000
_cell.length_c   1.000
_cell.angle_alpha   90.00
_cell.angle_beta   90.00
_cell.angle_gamma   90.00
#
_symmetry.space_group_name_H-M   'P 1'
#
loop_
_entity.id
_entity.type
_entity.pdbx_description
1 polymer ?
#
loop_
_entity_poly.entity_id
_entity_poly.type
_entity_poly.pdbx_seq_one_letter_code
_entity_poly.pdbx_strand_id
1 'polypeptide(L)'
;PGWVEHDADEIWASMLGVAVEAMTKIGADASKIAAIGITNQRETAIVWDKNTGVPVYHAIVWQCRRTSEYCDSLKARGLTEKFREKTGLVIDAYFSATKIKWILDNVEGAREKAQKGQLLFGTVETWLIWKLTKGRVHVTDYSNASRTMLFNINTLQWDQEILNELDIPKSMLPKPMPSSCIYGKADPAVLGGAIPIAGAAGDQQAALFGQTCFNAGEAKNTYGTGCFLLMNTGEKPVFSKNGLVTTIAWGLDGKVTYALEGSIFVAGAAIQWLRDELKVIDSSEDSEYMANKVSDTHGCYVVPAFTGLGAPHWDQYARGTIVGITRGVNKYHIIRATLESIAYQVNDVLNAMKADSGINLAALKVDGGASANNFLMQTQADIINAPVNRPCCVETTAMGAAYLAGLAVGYWSSKEEVRHNWSIDQKFYPSITEETREQKIKGWNKAVKYSYGWAKDE
;
A
#
# COMPACT_ATOMS: atom_id res chain seq x y z
N PRO A 1 -21.34 -10.56 -3.80
CA PRO A 1 -20.33 -10.45 -2.75
C PRO A 1 -18.94 -10.24 -3.37
N GLY A 2 -18.08 -9.44 -2.73
CA GLY A 2 -16.70 -9.20 -3.18
C GLY A 2 -16.52 -8.12 -4.27
N TRP A 3 -17.59 -7.47 -4.71
CA TRP A 3 -17.50 -6.30 -5.59
C TRP A 3 -17.38 -5.03 -4.78
N VAL A 4 -16.40 -4.18 -5.13
CA VAL A 4 -16.16 -2.89 -4.48
C VAL A 4 -15.96 -1.82 -5.55
N GLU A 5 -16.71 -0.74 -5.47
CA GLU A 5 -16.73 0.35 -6.43
C GLU A 5 -16.76 1.70 -5.72
N HIS A 6 -16.19 2.72 -6.35
CA HIS A 6 -16.33 4.12 -5.97
C HIS A 6 -16.84 4.93 -7.15
N ASP A 7 -17.52 6.04 -6.88
CA ASP A 7 -17.82 7.03 -7.89
C ASP A 7 -16.60 7.93 -8.11
N ALA A 8 -16.11 7.99 -9.35
CA ALA A 8 -14.91 8.77 -9.68
C ALA A 8 -15.14 10.29 -9.55
N ASP A 9 -16.35 10.77 -9.80
CA ASP A 9 -16.70 12.18 -9.65
C ASP A 9 -16.85 12.56 -8.18
N GLU A 10 -17.31 11.65 -7.30
CA GLU A 10 -17.30 11.86 -5.85
C GLU A 10 -15.86 11.93 -5.30
N ILE A 11 -14.95 11.09 -5.78
CA ILE A 11 -13.51 11.18 -5.44
C ILE A 11 -12.96 12.56 -5.79
N TRP A 12 -13.26 13.05 -7.00
CA TRP A 12 -12.86 14.37 -7.46
C TRP A 12 -13.46 15.49 -6.60
N ALA A 13 -14.75 15.47 -6.37
CA ALA A 13 -15.46 16.49 -5.60
C ALA A 13 -14.98 16.57 -4.15
N SER A 14 -14.77 15.42 -3.51
CA SER A 14 -14.24 15.31 -2.15
C SER A 14 -12.84 15.89 -2.06
N MET A 15 -11.94 15.49 -2.96
CA MET A 15 -10.57 16.00 -2.99
C MET A 15 -10.52 17.51 -3.18
N LEU A 16 -11.30 18.03 -4.15
CA LEU A 16 -11.35 19.47 -4.40
C LEU A 16 -11.90 20.25 -3.21
N GLY A 17 -12.97 19.74 -2.59
CA GLY A 17 -13.56 20.35 -1.41
C GLY A 17 -12.60 20.46 -0.25
N VAL A 18 -11.89 19.37 0.06
CA VAL A 18 -10.89 19.33 1.14
C VAL A 18 -9.69 20.23 0.83
N ALA A 19 -9.23 20.29 -0.42
CA ALA A 19 -8.14 21.17 -0.82
C ALA A 19 -8.51 22.65 -0.62
N VAL A 20 -9.69 23.06 -1.07
CA VAL A 20 -10.20 24.44 -0.87
C VAL A 20 -10.37 24.76 0.62
N GLU A 21 -10.92 23.84 1.40
CA GLU A 21 -11.07 24.00 2.86
C GLU A 21 -9.70 24.17 3.54
N ALA A 22 -8.73 23.35 3.20
CA ALA A 22 -7.38 23.44 3.75
C ALA A 22 -6.72 24.78 3.45
N MET A 23 -6.80 25.25 2.20
CA MET A 23 -6.31 26.57 1.81
C MET A 23 -7.00 27.69 2.60
N THR A 24 -8.31 27.61 2.76
CA THR A 24 -9.10 28.58 3.51
C THR A 24 -8.69 28.63 4.99
N LYS A 25 -8.52 27.46 5.63
CA LYS A 25 -8.09 27.36 7.05
C LYS A 25 -6.76 28.03 7.35
N ILE A 26 -5.84 27.99 6.40
CA ILE A 26 -4.51 28.63 6.59
C ILE A 26 -4.41 30.02 5.94
N GLY A 27 -5.51 30.54 5.39
CA GLY A 27 -5.52 31.85 4.71
C GLY A 27 -4.58 31.90 3.49
N ALA A 28 -4.39 30.78 2.79
CA ALA A 28 -3.59 30.70 1.59
C ALA A 28 -4.43 30.86 0.33
N ASP A 29 -3.91 31.61 -0.63
CA ASP A 29 -4.38 31.63 -1.99
C ASP A 29 -3.38 30.89 -2.91
N ALA A 30 -3.73 30.70 -4.17
CA ALA A 30 -2.91 29.96 -5.12
C ALA A 30 -1.48 30.52 -5.29
N SER A 31 -1.26 31.82 -5.06
CA SER A 31 0.06 32.45 -5.17
C SER A 31 1.04 32.02 -4.08
N LYS A 32 0.52 31.53 -2.97
CA LYS A 32 1.29 31.03 -1.82
C LYS A 32 1.60 29.54 -1.88
N ILE A 33 1.06 28.83 -2.87
CA ILE A 33 1.24 27.39 -3.05
C ILE A 33 2.33 27.14 -4.10
N ALA A 34 3.44 26.56 -3.67
CA ALA A 34 4.57 26.27 -4.57
C ALA A 34 4.26 25.16 -5.59
N ALA A 35 3.58 24.10 -5.16
CA ALA A 35 3.22 22.95 -5.99
C ALA A 35 2.13 22.12 -5.35
N ILE A 36 1.53 21.21 -6.14
CA ILE A 36 0.61 20.17 -5.73
C ILE A 36 1.33 18.83 -5.82
N GLY A 37 1.33 18.08 -4.72
CA GLY A 37 1.70 16.67 -4.65
C GLY A 37 0.44 15.81 -4.47
N ILE A 38 0.35 14.72 -5.20
CA ILE A 38 -0.81 13.82 -5.19
C ILE A 38 -0.38 12.44 -4.73
N THR A 39 -1.14 11.89 -3.80
CA THR A 39 -1.04 10.49 -3.41
C THR A 39 -2.43 9.87 -3.42
N ASN A 40 -2.52 8.56 -3.61
CA ASN A 40 -3.78 7.89 -3.89
C ASN A 40 -3.76 6.43 -3.45
N GLN A 41 -4.95 5.88 -3.20
CA GLN A 41 -5.13 4.44 -3.20
C GLN A 41 -4.74 3.88 -4.57
N ARG A 42 -3.82 2.91 -4.57
CA ARG A 42 -3.26 2.34 -5.81
C ARG A 42 -4.25 1.40 -6.49
N GLU A 43 -3.95 0.95 -7.68
CA GLU A 43 -4.62 -0.10 -8.47
C GLU A 43 -6.07 0.18 -8.86
N THR A 44 -6.77 1.06 -8.16
CA THR A 44 -8.17 1.43 -8.48
C THR A 44 -8.23 1.94 -9.91
N ALA A 45 -9.07 1.30 -10.73
CA ALA A 45 -9.13 1.54 -12.18
C ALA A 45 -10.31 2.42 -12.55
N ILE A 46 -10.03 3.53 -13.25
CA ILE A 46 -11.02 4.46 -13.78
C ILE A 46 -10.86 4.52 -15.29
N VAL A 47 -11.96 4.35 -16.02
CA VAL A 47 -12.02 4.50 -17.49
C VAL A 47 -13.05 5.55 -17.84
N TRP A 48 -12.66 6.52 -18.65
CA TRP A 48 -13.57 7.62 -19.05
C TRP A 48 -13.44 7.97 -20.53
N ASP A 49 -14.48 8.58 -21.05
CA ASP A 49 -14.49 9.13 -22.40
C ASP A 49 -13.67 10.44 -22.45
N LYS A 50 -12.63 10.48 -23.27
CA LYS A 50 -11.73 11.65 -23.35
C LYS A 50 -12.40 12.92 -23.89
N ASN A 51 -13.50 12.78 -24.66
CA ASN A 51 -14.18 13.91 -25.26
C ASN A 51 -15.19 14.55 -24.32
N THR A 52 -15.85 13.75 -23.49
CA THR A 52 -16.87 14.21 -22.55
C THR A 52 -16.35 14.35 -21.12
N GLY A 53 -15.27 13.64 -20.77
CA GLY A 53 -14.75 13.57 -19.43
C GLY A 53 -15.60 12.71 -18.48
N VAL A 54 -16.56 11.96 -19.02
CA VAL A 54 -17.50 11.15 -18.22
C VAL A 54 -16.94 9.73 -18.06
N PRO A 55 -16.83 9.22 -16.82
CA PRO A 55 -16.50 7.82 -16.58
C PRO A 55 -17.53 6.89 -17.25
N VAL A 56 -17.05 5.84 -17.93
CA VAL A 56 -17.94 4.86 -18.58
C VAL A 56 -18.48 3.82 -17.61
N TYR A 57 -17.85 3.73 -16.44
CA TYR A 57 -18.24 2.85 -15.35
C TYR A 57 -17.70 3.40 -14.01
N HIS A 58 -18.21 2.89 -12.88
CA HIS A 58 -17.64 3.20 -11.57
C HIS A 58 -16.17 2.81 -11.48
N ALA A 59 -15.41 3.52 -10.66
CA ALA A 59 -14.04 3.15 -10.33
C ALA A 59 -14.03 1.77 -9.64
N ILE A 60 -13.36 0.78 -10.26
CA ILE A 60 -13.24 -0.54 -9.65
C ILE A 60 -12.08 -0.52 -8.67
N VAL A 61 -12.42 -0.68 -7.39
CA VAL A 61 -11.48 -0.50 -6.27
C VAL A 61 -10.49 -1.67 -6.17
N TRP A 62 -9.31 -1.42 -5.65
CA TRP A 62 -8.25 -2.41 -5.46
C TRP A 62 -8.69 -3.67 -4.69
N GLN A 63 -9.64 -3.55 -3.75
CA GLN A 63 -10.20 -4.65 -2.96
C GLN A 63 -11.16 -5.55 -3.77
N CYS A 64 -11.62 -5.10 -4.94
CA CYS A 64 -12.64 -5.79 -5.72
C CYS A 64 -12.13 -7.12 -6.27
N ARG A 65 -12.89 -8.19 -6.04
CA ARG A 65 -12.53 -9.57 -6.44
C ARG A 65 -13.22 -10.08 -7.71
N ARG A 66 -13.99 -9.23 -8.44
CA ARG A 66 -14.79 -9.64 -9.59
C ARG A 66 -13.99 -10.28 -10.74
N THR A 67 -12.70 -10.02 -10.80
CA THR A 67 -11.83 -10.55 -11.87
C THR A 67 -10.99 -11.75 -11.44
N SER A 68 -11.27 -12.34 -10.26
CA SER A 68 -10.49 -13.46 -9.72
C SER A 68 -10.49 -14.68 -10.64
N GLU A 69 -11.64 -15.05 -11.21
CA GLU A 69 -11.73 -16.18 -12.16
C GLU A 69 -10.87 -15.96 -13.41
N TYR A 70 -10.84 -14.73 -13.92
CA TYR A 70 -9.98 -14.40 -15.06
C TYR A 70 -8.51 -14.50 -14.68
N CYS A 71 -8.13 -14.04 -13.49
CA CYS A 71 -6.76 -14.21 -12.98
C CYS A 71 -6.38 -15.69 -12.89
N ASP A 72 -7.27 -16.54 -12.41
CA ASP A 72 -7.03 -17.99 -12.31
C ASP A 72 -6.88 -18.62 -13.70
N SER A 73 -7.64 -18.16 -14.71
CA SER A 73 -7.45 -18.58 -16.09
C SER A 73 -6.07 -18.23 -16.66
N LEU A 74 -5.55 -17.04 -16.36
CA LEU A 74 -4.19 -16.64 -16.76
C LEU A 74 -3.11 -17.50 -16.09
N LYS A 75 -3.27 -17.81 -14.80
CA LYS A 75 -2.36 -18.71 -14.06
C LYS A 75 -2.40 -20.12 -14.66
N ALA A 76 -3.57 -20.65 -14.94
CA ALA A 76 -3.75 -21.98 -15.55
C ALA A 76 -3.08 -22.08 -16.94
N ARG A 77 -2.95 -20.97 -17.67
CA ARG A 77 -2.24 -20.87 -18.95
C ARG A 77 -0.72 -20.73 -18.78
N GLY A 78 -0.20 -20.77 -17.53
CA GLY A 78 1.23 -20.73 -17.26
C GLY A 78 1.86 -19.33 -17.39
N LEU A 79 1.08 -18.25 -17.29
CA LEU A 79 1.56 -16.90 -17.51
C LEU A 79 2.18 -16.23 -16.25
N THR A 80 2.13 -16.89 -15.10
CA THR A 80 2.56 -16.32 -13.81
C THR A 80 3.98 -15.78 -13.84
N GLU A 81 4.96 -16.58 -14.30
CA GLU A 81 6.37 -16.16 -14.35
C GLU A 81 6.58 -15.01 -15.35
N LYS A 82 5.93 -15.07 -16.51
CA LYS A 82 6.02 -14.00 -17.52
C LYS A 82 5.59 -12.65 -16.96
N PHE A 83 4.46 -12.62 -16.23
CA PHE A 83 3.97 -11.39 -15.60
C PHE A 83 4.92 -10.93 -14.49
N ARG A 84 5.41 -11.86 -13.66
CA ARG A 84 6.32 -11.55 -12.56
C ARG A 84 7.64 -10.94 -13.03
N GLU A 85 8.26 -11.53 -14.03
CA GLU A 85 9.54 -11.05 -14.58
C GLU A 85 9.44 -9.65 -15.20
N LYS A 86 8.29 -9.33 -15.81
CA LYS A 86 8.05 -8.04 -16.45
C LYS A 86 7.56 -6.96 -15.49
N THR A 87 6.62 -7.32 -14.62
CA THR A 87 5.90 -6.35 -13.78
C THR A 87 6.31 -6.37 -12.31
N GLY A 88 7.00 -7.40 -11.85
CA GLY A 88 7.30 -7.63 -10.43
C GLY A 88 6.12 -8.14 -9.61
N LEU A 89 4.94 -8.31 -10.23
CA LEU A 89 3.69 -8.63 -9.55
C LEU A 89 3.27 -10.09 -9.77
N VAL A 90 2.46 -10.58 -8.86
CA VAL A 90 1.68 -11.81 -9.04
C VAL A 90 0.42 -11.51 -9.88
N ILE A 91 -0.13 -12.52 -10.56
CA ILE A 91 -1.43 -12.36 -11.22
C ILE A 91 -2.52 -12.42 -10.15
N ASP A 92 -3.16 -11.29 -9.89
CA ASP A 92 -4.24 -11.18 -8.91
C ASP A 92 -5.21 -10.06 -9.28
N ALA A 93 -6.48 -10.22 -8.87
CA ALA A 93 -7.54 -9.23 -9.03
C ALA A 93 -7.26 -7.90 -8.29
N TYR A 94 -6.28 -7.86 -7.42
CA TYR A 94 -5.80 -6.68 -6.74
C TYR A 94 -5.34 -5.59 -7.71
N PHE A 95 -4.64 -5.97 -8.79
CA PHE A 95 -4.01 -5.03 -9.73
C PHE A 95 -4.96 -4.53 -10.83
N SER A 96 -4.59 -3.45 -11.52
CA SER A 96 -5.50 -2.72 -12.42
C SER A 96 -5.88 -3.46 -13.69
N ALA A 97 -4.95 -4.24 -14.28
CA ALA A 97 -5.08 -4.77 -15.63
C ALA A 97 -6.38 -5.53 -15.90
N THR A 98 -6.72 -6.46 -15.02
CA THR A 98 -7.93 -7.28 -15.19
C THR A 98 -9.22 -6.49 -14.98
N LYS A 99 -9.16 -5.41 -14.18
CA LYS A 99 -10.29 -4.48 -14.00
C LYS A 99 -10.56 -3.68 -15.28
N ILE A 100 -9.50 -3.21 -15.95
CA ILE A 100 -9.63 -2.52 -17.24
C ILE A 100 -10.25 -3.43 -18.26
N LYS A 101 -9.72 -4.66 -18.38
CA LYS A 101 -10.29 -5.68 -19.29
C LYS A 101 -11.76 -5.94 -18.99
N TRP A 102 -12.11 -6.09 -17.72
CA TRP A 102 -13.50 -6.31 -17.32
C TRP A 102 -14.42 -5.17 -17.78
N ILE A 103 -14.01 -3.91 -17.62
CA ILE A 103 -14.78 -2.75 -18.10
C ILE A 103 -14.97 -2.83 -19.61
N LEU A 104 -13.90 -3.09 -20.37
CA LEU A 104 -13.97 -3.18 -21.83
C LEU A 104 -14.88 -4.29 -22.32
N ASP A 105 -14.94 -5.42 -21.59
CA ASP A 105 -15.70 -6.60 -21.99
C ASP A 105 -17.16 -6.56 -21.51
N ASN A 106 -17.49 -5.81 -20.45
CA ASN A 106 -18.80 -5.86 -19.82
C ASN A 106 -19.61 -4.54 -19.92
N VAL A 107 -18.96 -3.43 -20.23
CA VAL A 107 -19.66 -2.15 -20.41
C VAL A 107 -19.99 -1.97 -21.90
N GLU A 108 -21.26 -1.76 -22.21
CA GLU A 108 -21.75 -1.63 -23.58
C GLU A 108 -21.02 -0.52 -24.34
N GLY A 109 -20.49 -0.83 -25.50
CA GLY A 109 -19.78 0.10 -26.38
C GLY A 109 -18.37 0.48 -25.91
N ALA A 110 -17.92 0.07 -24.72
CA ALA A 110 -16.62 0.45 -24.19
C ALA A 110 -15.46 -0.08 -25.03
N ARG A 111 -15.51 -1.34 -25.43
CA ARG A 111 -14.47 -1.97 -26.28
C ARG A 111 -14.33 -1.24 -27.61
N GLU A 112 -15.43 -0.95 -28.29
CA GLU A 112 -15.43 -0.24 -29.55
C GLU A 112 -14.86 1.18 -29.43
N LYS A 113 -15.27 1.91 -28.40
CA LYS A 113 -14.73 3.26 -28.10
C LYS A 113 -13.24 3.22 -27.79
N ALA A 114 -12.77 2.21 -27.05
CA ALA A 114 -11.35 2.05 -26.73
C ALA A 114 -10.53 1.79 -28.01
N GLN A 115 -10.99 0.90 -28.88
CA GLN A 115 -10.35 0.63 -30.17
C GLN A 115 -10.29 1.86 -31.08
N LYS A 116 -11.28 2.74 -31.03
CA LYS A 116 -11.29 4.04 -31.72
C LYS A 116 -10.44 5.12 -31.02
N GLY A 117 -9.77 4.78 -29.93
CA GLY A 117 -8.95 5.74 -29.16
C GLY A 117 -9.75 6.83 -28.46
N GLN A 118 -11.00 6.57 -28.10
CA GLN A 118 -11.89 7.53 -27.45
C GLN A 118 -11.91 7.41 -25.91
N LEU A 119 -11.38 6.32 -25.35
CA LEU A 119 -11.33 6.10 -23.92
C LEU A 119 -9.91 6.34 -23.37
N LEU A 120 -9.87 6.83 -22.15
CA LEU A 120 -8.68 6.94 -21.33
C LEU A 120 -8.82 6.10 -20.07
N PHE A 121 -7.71 5.55 -19.63
CA PHE A 121 -7.56 4.86 -18.34
C PHE A 121 -6.66 5.68 -17.41
N GLY A 122 -6.93 5.61 -16.13
CA GLY A 122 -6.02 6.06 -15.08
C GLY A 122 -6.31 5.39 -13.76
N THR A 123 -5.31 5.34 -12.93
CA THR A 123 -5.46 5.22 -11.49
C THR A 123 -5.92 6.58 -10.93
N VAL A 124 -6.21 6.66 -9.63
CA VAL A 124 -6.87 7.86 -9.06
C VAL A 124 -6.05 9.13 -9.28
N GLU A 125 -4.73 9.07 -9.15
CA GLU A 125 -3.87 10.25 -9.37
C GLU A 125 -3.92 10.74 -10.82
N THR A 126 -3.99 9.84 -11.79
CA THR A 126 -4.15 10.20 -13.21
C THR A 126 -5.48 10.91 -13.47
N TRP A 127 -6.55 10.40 -12.88
CA TRP A 127 -7.88 11.02 -12.93
C TRP A 127 -7.85 12.43 -12.32
N LEU A 128 -7.24 12.59 -11.13
CA LEU A 128 -7.13 13.88 -10.46
C LEU A 128 -6.28 14.88 -11.27
N ILE A 129 -5.15 14.46 -11.84
CA ILE A 129 -4.32 15.33 -12.70
C ILE A 129 -5.10 15.74 -13.94
N TRP A 130 -5.82 14.81 -14.56
CA TRP A 130 -6.64 15.09 -15.73
C TRP A 130 -7.75 16.10 -15.42
N LYS A 131 -8.44 15.95 -14.29
CA LYS A 131 -9.48 16.91 -13.82
C LYS A 131 -8.88 18.26 -13.44
N LEU A 132 -7.77 18.30 -12.69
CA LEU A 132 -7.07 19.53 -12.30
C LEU A 132 -6.61 20.35 -13.52
N THR A 133 -6.23 19.68 -14.60
CA THR A 133 -5.77 20.30 -15.84
C THR A 133 -6.88 20.50 -16.89
N LYS A 134 -8.13 20.25 -16.55
CA LYS A 134 -9.27 20.25 -17.48
C LYS A 134 -9.00 19.47 -18.77
N GLY A 135 -8.48 18.25 -18.62
CA GLY A 135 -8.27 17.31 -19.71
C GLY A 135 -7.02 17.55 -20.55
N ARG A 136 -6.14 18.48 -20.15
CA ARG A 136 -4.92 18.78 -20.93
C ARG A 136 -3.77 17.80 -20.69
N VAL A 137 -3.74 17.12 -19.52
CA VAL A 137 -2.63 16.25 -19.13
C VAL A 137 -3.16 14.87 -18.75
N HIS A 138 -2.65 13.83 -19.42
CA HIS A 138 -2.97 12.43 -19.16
C HIS A 138 -1.67 11.66 -18.88
N VAL A 139 -1.30 11.59 -17.62
CA VAL A 139 -0.03 11.01 -17.13
C VAL A 139 -0.27 10.15 -15.89
N THR A 140 0.67 9.26 -15.62
CA THR A 140 0.81 8.53 -14.35
C THR A 140 2.26 8.58 -13.90
N ASP A 141 2.50 8.38 -12.60
CA ASP A 141 3.87 8.22 -12.14
C ASP A 141 4.32 6.74 -12.20
N TYR A 142 5.64 6.51 -12.14
CA TYR A 142 6.18 5.14 -12.21
C TYR A 142 5.70 4.25 -11.07
N SER A 143 5.49 4.79 -9.87
CA SER A 143 5.03 3.98 -8.74
C SER A 143 3.61 3.45 -8.97
N ASN A 144 2.68 4.27 -9.41
CA ASN A 144 1.32 3.85 -9.77
C ASN A 144 1.31 2.97 -11.02
N ALA A 145 2.10 3.30 -12.05
CA ALA A 145 2.24 2.46 -13.25
C ALA A 145 2.67 1.04 -12.88
N SER A 146 3.61 0.88 -11.95
CA SER A 146 4.10 -0.43 -11.50
C SER A 146 3.03 -1.27 -10.77
N ARG A 147 1.89 -0.70 -10.41
CA ARG A 147 0.77 -1.39 -9.75
C ARG A 147 -0.33 -1.83 -10.72
N THR A 148 -0.20 -1.52 -11.98
CA THR A 148 -1.23 -1.82 -12.98
C THR A 148 -1.20 -3.25 -13.52
N MET A 149 -0.10 -3.97 -13.34
CA MET A 149 0.18 -5.26 -13.99
C MET A 149 0.28 -5.16 -15.53
N LEU A 150 0.47 -3.94 -16.05
CA LEU A 150 0.67 -3.64 -17.47
C LEU A 150 2.04 -3.03 -17.76
N PHE A 151 2.75 -2.60 -16.73
CA PHE A 151 3.97 -1.82 -16.82
C PHE A 151 5.21 -2.69 -16.61
N ASN A 152 6.13 -2.66 -17.59
CA ASN A 152 7.40 -3.35 -17.46
C ASN A 152 8.35 -2.51 -16.60
N ILE A 153 8.61 -2.97 -15.38
CA ILE A 153 9.44 -2.25 -14.40
C ILE A 153 10.93 -2.24 -14.77
N ASN A 154 11.36 -3.07 -15.70
CA ASN A 154 12.75 -3.12 -16.17
C ASN A 154 13.00 -2.09 -17.26
N THR A 155 12.05 -1.90 -18.17
CA THR A 155 12.15 -0.97 -19.32
C THR A 155 11.48 0.37 -19.10
N LEU A 156 10.68 0.51 -18.04
CA LEU A 156 9.88 1.70 -17.71
C LEU A 156 8.88 2.07 -18.83
N GLN A 157 8.28 1.05 -19.43
CA GLN A 157 7.32 1.18 -20.52
C GLN A 157 6.12 0.27 -20.29
N TRP A 158 4.97 0.63 -20.86
CA TRP A 158 3.85 -0.28 -20.99
C TRP A 158 4.28 -1.50 -21.81
N ASP A 159 4.03 -2.70 -21.28
CA ASP A 159 4.48 -3.95 -21.90
C ASP A 159 3.51 -4.39 -23.01
N GLN A 160 3.97 -4.34 -24.26
CA GLN A 160 3.13 -4.63 -25.41
C GLN A 160 2.63 -6.08 -25.47
N GLU A 161 3.44 -7.04 -24.97
CA GLU A 161 2.99 -8.44 -24.95
C GLU A 161 1.87 -8.66 -23.95
N ILE A 162 1.93 -8.00 -22.78
CA ILE A 162 0.87 -8.06 -21.77
C ILE A 162 -0.38 -7.34 -22.30
N LEU A 163 -0.22 -6.19 -22.94
CA LEU A 163 -1.36 -5.48 -23.54
C LEU A 163 -2.08 -6.32 -24.60
N ASN A 164 -1.32 -7.02 -25.44
CA ASN A 164 -1.87 -7.92 -26.45
C ASN A 164 -2.57 -9.13 -25.79
N GLU A 165 -1.97 -9.69 -24.74
CA GLU A 165 -2.55 -10.82 -24.00
C GLU A 165 -3.92 -10.49 -23.39
N LEU A 166 -4.06 -9.28 -22.88
CA LEU A 166 -5.29 -8.81 -22.23
C LEU A 166 -6.23 -8.06 -23.17
N ASP A 167 -5.84 -7.88 -24.42
CA ASP A 167 -6.58 -7.09 -25.43
C ASP A 167 -6.93 -5.67 -24.91
N ILE A 168 -5.90 -4.96 -24.42
CA ILE A 168 -6.03 -3.60 -23.93
C ILE A 168 -5.32 -2.65 -24.90
N PRO A 169 -6.06 -1.70 -25.53
CA PRO A 169 -5.46 -0.74 -26.44
C PRO A 169 -4.47 0.21 -25.73
N LYS A 170 -3.24 0.28 -26.22
CA LYS A 170 -2.21 1.17 -25.65
C LYS A 170 -2.62 2.65 -25.65
N SER A 171 -3.48 3.06 -26.58
CA SER A 171 -3.99 4.44 -26.69
C SER A 171 -4.79 4.90 -25.46
N MET A 172 -5.28 3.97 -24.62
CA MET A 172 -5.98 4.30 -23.38
C MET A 172 -5.04 4.70 -22.26
N LEU A 173 -3.76 4.31 -22.34
CA LEU A 173 -2.85 4.36 -21.19
C LEU A 173 -2.21 5.74 -21.06
N PRO A 174 -2.06 6.24 -19.79
CA PRO A 174 -1.39 7.50 -19.54
C PRO A 174 0.11 7.42 -19.83
N LYS A 175 0.74 8.55 -20.11
CA LYS A 175 2.19 8.65 -20.26
C LYS A 175 2.84 8.40 -18.88
N PRO A 176 3.71 7.38 -18.72
CA PRO A 176 4.45 7.17 -17.48
C PRO A 176 5.53 8.26 -17.34
N MET A 177 5.64 8.80 -16.12
CA MET A 177 6.60 9.86 -15.79
C MET A 177 7.23 9.60 -14.41
N PRO A 178 8.37 10.24 -14.08
CA PRO A 178 8.92 10.18 -12.73
C PRO A 178 7.94 10.65 -11.66
N SER A 179 8.10 10.18 -10.42
CA SER A 179 7.24 10.56 -9.30
C SER A 179 7.44 12.01 -8.86
N SER A 180 8.63 12.57 -9.10
CA SER A 180 8.98 13.97 -8.86
C SER A 180 9.36 14.64 -10.18
N CYS A 181 8.41 15.31 -10.79
CA CYS A 181 8.59 16.14 -12.00
C CYS A 181 7.35 17.01 -12.21
N ILE A 182 7.48 18.08 -13.00
CA ILE A 182 6.33 18.91 -13.34
C ILE A 182 5.50 18.21 -14.43
N TYR A 183 4.31 17.75 -14.06
CA TYR A 183 3.36 17.10 -14.99
C TYR A 183 2.59 18.12 -15.83
N GLY A 184 2.32 19.28 -15.26
CA GLY A 184 1.54 20.38 -15.81
C GLY A 184 1.18 21.38 -14.72
N LYS A 185 0.22 22.24 -15.02
CA LYS A 185 -0.32 23.20 -14.06
C LYS A 185 -1.83 23.03 -13.94
N ALA A 186 -2.34 23.16 -12.73
CA ALA A 186 -3.78 23.23 -12.48
C ALA A 186 -4.40 24.36 -13.28
N ASP A 187 -5.60 24.17 -13.78
CA ASP A 187 -6.36 25.23 -14.44
C ASP A 187 -6.75 26.29 -13.40
N PRO A 188 -6.51 27.59 -13.66
CA PRO A 188 -6.84 28.64 -12.70
C PRO A 188 -8.29 28.66 -12.24
N ALA A 189 -9.23 28.19 -13.06
CA ALA A 189 -10.63 28.09 -12.69
C ALA A 189 -10.92 27.00 -11.66
N VAL A 190 -9.97 26.11 -11.34
CA VAL A 190 -10.15 25.01 -10.38
C VAL A 190 -9.72 25.44 -8.96
N LEU A 191 -8.52 26.02 -8.84
CA LEU A 191 -7.94 26.38 -7.53
C LEU A 191 -7.54 27.86 -7.43
N GLY A 192 -8.02 28.70 -8.35
CA GLY A 192 -7.75 30.13 -8.32
C GLY A 192 -6.37 30.55 -8.87
N GLY A 193 -5.56 29.63 -9.40
CA GLY A 193 -4.27 29.91 -9.99
C GLY A 193 -3.63 28.72 -10.68
N ALA A 194 -2.63 29.00 -11.50
CA ALA A 194 -1.89 27.99 -12.29
C ALA A 194 -0.80 27.32 -11.44
N ILE A 195 -1.19 26.55 -10.42
CA ILE A 195 -0.28 25.88 -9.50
C ILE A 195 0.37 24.67 -10.21
N PRO A 196 1.71 24.50 -10.16
CA PRO A 196 2.37 23.31 -10.69
C PRO A 196 1.89 22.03 -10.02
N ILE A 197 1.60 21.00 -10.79
CA ILE A 197 1.37 19.64 -10.30
C ILE A 197 2.69 18.90 -10.49
N ALA A 198 3.41 18.60 -9.41
CA ALA A 198 4.82 18.27 -9.50
C ALA A 198 5.25 17.02 -8.71
N GLY A 199 4.35 16.35 -8.05
CA GLY A 199 4.60 15.09 -7.35
C GLY A 199 3.39 14.16 -7.46
N ALA A 200 3.66 12.89 -7.70
CA ALA A 200 2.64 11.84 -7.64
C ALA A 200 3.28 10.53 -7.21
N ALA A 201 2.63 9.82 -6.29
CA ALA A 201 3.02 8.48 -5.88
C ALA A 201 1.83 7.73 -5.29
N GLY A 202 1.84 6.41 -5.44
CA GLY A 202 0.93 5.55 -4.69
C GLY A 202 1.09 5.74 -3.18
N ASP A 203 0.03 5.52 -2.42
CA ASP A 203 -0.01 5.81 -0.97
C ASP A 203 1.14 5.15 -0.18
N GLN A 204 1.44 3.89 -0.48
CA GLN A 204 2.49 3.17 0.23
C GLN A 204 3.90 3.63 -0.17
N GLN A 205 4.11 3.99 -1.43
CA GLN A 205 5.35 4.58 -1.92
C GLN A 205 5.55 6.01 -1.39
N ALA A 206 4.47 6.80 -1.36
CA ALA A 206 4.49 8.12 -0.74
C ALA A 206 4.86 8.04 0.74
N ALA A 207 4.29 7.08 1.49
CA ALA A 207 4.65 6.85 2.89
C ALA A 207 6.12 6.45 3.05
N LEU A 208 6.65 5.60 2.18
CA LEU A 208 8.07 5.22 2.18
C LEU A 208 8.96 6.46 1.98
N PHE A 209 8.58 7.34 1.05
CA PHE A 209 9.29 8.60 0.80
C PHE A 209 9.15 9.58 1.96
N GLY A 210 7.94 9.73 2.52
CA GLY A 210 7.66 10.58 3.67
C GLY A 210 8.37 10.12 4.95
N GLN A 211 8.58 8.82 5.10
CA GLN A 211 9.44 8.23 6.14
C GLN A 211 10.93 8.41 5.86
N THR A 212 11.29 9.07 4.75
CA THR A 212 12.70 9.27 4.35
C THR A 212 13.51 7.98 4.23
N CYS A 213 12.89 6.90 3.76
CA CYS A 213 13.56 5.62 3.51
C CYS A 213 14.32 5.66 2.18
N PHE A 214 15.35 6.52 2.09
CA PHE A 214 16.04 6.83 0.84
C PHE A 214 17.15 5.85 0.47
N ASN A 215 17.62 5.06 1.43
CA ASN A 215 18.70 4.10 1.22
C ASN A 215 18.18 2.67 1.17
N ALA A 216 18.88 1.81 0.42
CA ALA A 216 18.59 0.39 0.40
C ALA A 216 18.65 -0.21 1.82
N GLY A 217 17.66 -1.01 2.19
CA GLY A 217 17.51 -1.58 3.53
C GLY A 217 16.72 -0.73 4.52
N GLU A 218 16.40 0.51 4.20
CA GLU A 218 15.44 1.28 4.98
C GLU A 218 14.02 0.82 4.64
N ALA A 219 13.22 0.58 5.66
CA ALA A 219 11.87 0.06 5.53
C ALA A 219 10.87 0.80 6.41
N LYS A 220 9.63 0.80 5.95
CA LYS A 220 8.51 1.31 6.72
C LYS A 220 7.41 0.26 6.86
N ASN A 221 6.62 0.35 7.92
CA ASN A 221 5.36 -0.35 8.06
C ASN A 221 4.24 0.61 8.45
N THR A 222 3.18 0.63 7.69
CA THR A 222 1.95 1.37 8.00
C THR A 222 0.98 0.43 8.69
N TYR A 223 0.64 0.71 9.96
CA TYR A 223 -0.29 -0.06 10.79
C TYR A 223 -1.70 0.54 10.68
N GLY A 224 -2.48 0.02 9.74
CA GLY A 224 -3.91 0.34 9.56
C GLY A 224 -4.79 -0.86 9.89
N THR A 225 -5.88 -1.03 9.15
CA THR A 225 -6.74 -2.23 9.17
C THR A 225 -5.90 -3.49 8.94
N GLY A 226 -5.02 -3.45 7.95
CA GLY A 226 -3.91 -4.37 7.75
C GLY A 226 -2.57 -3.66 7.96
N CYS A 227 -1.47 -4.32 7.61
CA CYS A 227 -0.15 -3.70 7.53
C CYS A 227 0.39 -3.75 6.11
N PHE A 228 1.07 -2.66 5.71
CA PHE A 228 1.77 -2.58 4.44
C PHE A 228 3.23 -2.24 4.68
N LEU A 229 4.09 -3.23 4.43
CA LEU A 229 5.53 -3.11 4.59
C LEU A 229 6.17 -2.88 3.24
N LEU A 230 7.01 -1.84 3.16
CA LEU A 230 7.87 -1.59 2.01
C LEU A 230 9.31 -1.46 2.47
N MET A 231 10.21 -2.13 1.76
CA MET A 231 11.66 -1.99 1.93
C MET A 231 12.26 -1.45 0.64
N ASN A 232 13.00 -0.35 0.74
CA ASN A 232 13.81 0.16 -0.36
C ASN A 232 14.91 -0.86 -0.68
N THR A 233 14.96 -1.33 -1.92
CA THR A 233 15.96 -2.32 -2.40
C THR A 233 17.03 -1.70 -3.30
N GLY A 234 16.98 -0.38 -3.53
CA GLY A 234 17.94 0.34 -4.36
C GLY A 234 17.52 0.48 -5.82
N GLU A 235 18.50 0.70 -6.69
CA GLU A 235 18.29 1.03 -8.10
C GLU A 235 18.08 -0.20 -9.02
N LYS A 236 18.05 -1.41 -8.45
CA LYS A 236 17.77 -2.65 -9.20
C LYS A 236 16.59 -3.39 -8.60
N PRO A 237 15.69 -3.93 -9.42
CA PRO A 237 14.56 -4.69 -8.92
C PRO A 237 15.06 -6.01 -8.29
N VAL A 238 14.48 -6.36 -7.14
CA VAL A 238 14.64 -7.66 -6.50
C VAL A 238 13.35 -8.43 -6.68
N PHE A 239 13.39 -9.52 -7.44
CA PHE A 239 12.21 -10.37 -7.67
C PHE A 239 12.07 -11.38 -6.54
N SER A 240 10.91 -11.36 -5.89
CA SER A 240 10.65 -12.21 -4.74
C SER A 240 10.41 -13.66 -5.12
N LYS A 241 10.98 -14.57 -4.32
CA LYS A 241 10.68 -16.01 -4.34
C LYS A 241 9.88 -16.45 -3.12
N ASN A 242 9.63 -15.52 -2.20
CA ASN A 242 8.98 -15.76 -0.91
C ASN A 242 7.61 -15.09 -0.80
N GLY A 243 6.90 -14.91 -1.93
CA GLY A 243 5.52 -14.42 -1.93
C GLY A 243 5.36 -12.90 -1.74
N LEU A 244 6.41 -12.11 -1.88
CA LEU A 244 6.33 -10.66 -1.88
C LEU A 244 6.12 -10.12 -3.30
N VAL A 245 5.77 -8.85 -3.43
CA VAL A 245 5.71 -8.17 -4.72
C VAL A 245 6.86 -7.19 -4.86
N THR A 246 7.38 -7.07 -6.08
CA THR A 246 8.36 -6.07 -6.45
C THR A 246 7.64 -4.89 -7.07
N THR A 247 7.96 -3.68 -6.63
CA THR A 247 7.31 -2.47 -7.10
C THR A 247 8.34 -1.37 -7.32
N ILE A 248 7.99 -0.34 -8.08
CA ILE A 248 8.78 0.88 -8.14
C ILE A 248 8.42 1.73 -6.94
N ALA A 249 9.41 2.13 -6.15
CA ALA A 249 9.23 3.03 -5.03
C ALA A 249 8.99 4.47 -5.52
N TRP A 250 9.86 4.97 -6.39
CA TRP A 250 9.73 6.28 -7.05
C TRP A 250 10.70 6.44 -8.22
N GLY A 251 10.40 7.41 -9.07
CA GLY A 251 11.33 7.99 -10.03
C GLY A 251 11.70 9.41 -9.63
N LEU A 252 12.99 9.68 -9.52
CA LEU A 252 13.53 10.97 -9.09
C LEU A 252 14.90 11.19 -9.72
N ASP A 253 15.19 12.39 -10.23
CA ASP A 253 16.50 12.80 -10.79
C ASP A 253 17.05 11.84 -11.86
N GLY A 254 16.18 11.36 -12.73
CA GLY A 254 16.54 10.42 -13.79
C GLY A 254 16.84 8.99 -13.35
N LYS A 255 16.62 8.68 -12.06
CA LYS A 255 16.83 7.36 -11.47
C LYS A 255 15.52 6.78 -10.98
N VAL A 256 15.48 5.43 -10.91
CA VAL A 256 14.35 4.69 -10.34
C VAL A 256 14.83 3.91 -9.14
N THR A 257 14.08 4.00 -8.06
CA THR A 257 14.27 3.21 -6.84
C THR A 257 13.18 2.16 -6.77
N TYR A 258 13.56 0.93 -6.44
CA TYR A 258 12.65 -0.20 -6.30
C TYR A 258 12.40 -0.54 -4.82
N ALA A 259 11.32 -1.25 -4.58
CA ALA A 259 10.98 -1.76 -3.26
C ALA A 259 10.41 -3.18 -3.34
N LEU A 260 10.62 -3.94 -2.26
CA LEU A 260 9.82 -5.13 -1.95
C LEU A 260 8.64 -4.72 -1.07
N GLU A 261 7.48 -5.28 -1.35
CA GLU A 261 6.26 -5.05 -0.60
C GLU A 261 5.66 -6.36 -0.11
N GLY A 262 5.26 -6.37 1.17
CA GLY A 262 4.44 -7.41 1.76
C GLY A 262 3.22 -6.82 2.45
N SER A 263 2.06 -7.43 2.23
CA SER A 263 0.79 -7.01 2.78
C SER A 263 0.28 -8.01 3.80
N ILE A 264 -0.11 -7.51 4.96
CA ILE A 264 -0.77 -8.25 6.04
C ILE A 264 -2.22 -7.80 6.06
N PHE A 265 -3.16 -8.72 5.88
CA PHE A 265 -4.56 -8.37 5.69
C PHE A 265 -5.26 -7.95 6.98
N VAL A 266 -4.86 -8.51 8.11
CA VAL A 266 -5.51 -8.30 9.39
C VAL A 266 -4.49 -7.87 10.45
N ALA A 267 -4.54 -6.61 10.82
CA ALA A 267 -3.75 -6.01 11.90
C ALA A 267 -4.67 -5.23 12.85
N GLY A 268 -4.92 -3.94 12.62
CA GLY A 268 -5.88 -3.16 13.40
C GLY A 268 -7.30 -3.74 13.37
N ALA A 269 -7.67 -4.45 12.30
CA ALA A 269 -8.93 -5.19 12.22
C ALA A 269 -9.07 -6.25 13.33
N ALA A 270 -7.98 -6.84 13.78
CA ALA A 270 -8.03 -7.78 14.91
C ALA A 270 -8.36 -7.07 16.24
N ILE A 271 -7.90 -5.84 16.42
CA ILE A 271 -8.24 -5.04 17.59
C ILE A 271 -9.69 -4.55 17.52
N GLN A 272 -10.16 -4.16 16.33
CA GLN A 272 -11.57 -3.85 16.11
C GLN A 272 -12.47 -5.05 16.43
N TRP A 273 -12.07 -6.26 16.02
CA TRP A 273 -12.78 -7.49 16.36
C TRP A 273 -12.88 -7.74 17.87
N LEU A 274 -11.81 -7.48 18.63
CA LEU A 274 -11.85 -7.54 20.11
C LEU A 274 -12.86 -6.56 20.70
N ARG A 275 -13.03 -5.38 20.09
CA ARG A 275 -13.93 -4.32 20.52
C ARG A 275 -15.37 -4.61 20.09
N ASP A 276 -15.59 -4.84 18.81
CA ASP A 276 -16.93 -4.81 18.19
C ASP A 276 -17.65 -6.16 18.32
N GLU A 277 -16.93 -7.25 18.18
CA GLU A 277 -17.49 -8.60 18.15
C GLU A 277 -17.32 -9.34 19.51
N LEU A 278 -16.10 -9.43 20.02
CA LEU A 278 -15.86 -10.07 21.31
C LEU A 278 -16.23 -9.19 22.50
N LYS A 279 -16.24 -7.86 22.32
CA LYS A 279 -16.62 -6.87 23.36
C LYS A 279 -15.82 -7.04 24.66
N VAL A 280 -14.51 -7.30 24.50
CA VAL A 280 -13.58 -7.46 25.64
C VAL A 280 -12.77 -6.19 25.93
N ILE A 281 -12.86 -5.20 25.04
CA ILE A 281 -12.35 -3.83 25.19
C ILE A 281 -13.44 -2.86 24.73
N ASP A 282 -13.46 -1.64 25.26
CA ASP A 282 -14.44 -0.61 24.90
C ASP A 282 -13.91 0.31 23.77
N SER A 283 -12.59 0.52 23.74
CA SER A 283 -11.90 1.28 22.69
C SER A 283 -10.62 0.56 22.24
N SER A 284 -10.10 0.93 21.07
CA SER A 284 -8.84 0.33 20.59
C SER A 284 -7.65 0.69 21.49
N GLU A 285 -7.69 1.87 22.11
CA GLU A 285 -6.67 2.39 23.02
C GLU A 285 -6.57 1.53 24.30
N ASP A 286 -7.69 0.96 24.77
CA ASP A 286 -7.71 0.10 25.94
C ASP A 286 -6.86 -1.15 25.78
N SER A 287 -6.61 -1.56 24.55
CA SER A 287 -5.83 -2.78 24.25
C SER A 287 -4.42 -2.71 24.83
N GLU A 288 -3.77 -1.55 24.82
CA GLU A 288 -2.43 -1.36 25.43
C GLU A 288 -2.47 -1.56 26.93
N TYR A 289 -3.38 -0.88 27.61
CA TYR A 289 -3.53 -1.00 29.05
C TYR A 289 -3.88 -2.44 29.48
N MET A 290 -4.80 -3.07 28.76
CA MET A 290 -5.24 -4.43 29.10
C MET A 290 -4.18 -5.48 28.81
N ALA A 291 -3.39 -5.35 27.73
CA ALA A 291 -2.27 -6.25 27.44
C ALA A 291 -1.19 -6.20 28.54
N ASN A 292 -1.00 -5.03 29.16
CA ASN A 292 -0.04 -4.83 30.24
C ASN A 292 -0.51 -5.35 31.61
N LYS A 293 -1.77 -5.87 31.72
CA LYS A 293 -2.26 -6.53 32.95
C LYS A 293 -1.65 -7.90 33.20
N VAL A 294 -1.02 -8.49 32.21
CA VAL A 294 -0.35 -9.79 32.29
C VAL A 294 1.07 -9.68 31.76
N SER A 295 1.98 -10.47 32.31
CA SER A 295 3.41 -10.42 31.92
C SER A 295 3.70 -11.12 30.60
N ASP A 296 2.86 -12.08 30.21
CA ASP A 296 3.02 -12.87 28.98
C ASP A 296 1.64 -13.35 28.48
N THR A 297 1.61 -14.16 27.43
CA THR A 297 0.36 -14.72 26.87
C THR A 297 -0.03 -16.06 27.48
N HIS A 298 0.70 -16.55 28.44
CA HIS A 298 0.53 -17.86 29.07
C HIS A 298 0.47 -19.00 28.02
N GLY A 299 1.28 -18.90 26.97
CA GLY A 299 1.33 -19.85 25.85
C GLY A 299 0.16 -19.75 24.85
N CYS A 300 -0.72 -18.77 25.01
CA CYS A 300 -1.80 -18.52 24.08
C CYS A 300 -1.30 -17.75 22.86
N TYR A 301 -1.74 -18.16 21.67
CA TYR A 301 -1.50 -17.47 20.38
C TYR A 301 -2.81 -17.24 19.66
N VAL A 302 -2.95 -16.07 19.06
CA VAL A 302 -4.06 -15.70 18.18
C VAL A 302 -3.53 -15.54 16.76
N VAL A 303 -4.08 -16.29 15.82
CA VAL A 303 -3.79 -16.13 14.38
C VAL A 303 -5.00 -15.46 13.74
N PRO A 304 -4.94 -14.16 13.41
CA PRO A 304 -6.11 -13.40 12.96
C PRO A 304 -6.35 -13.56 11.45
N ALA A 305 -6.43 -14.78 10.95
CA ALA A 305 -6.64 -15.08 9.54
C ALA A 305 -8.12 -14.97 9.12
N PHE A 306 -8.79 -13.84 9.42
CA PHE A 306 -10.23 -13.68 9.20
C PHE A 306 -10.62 -13.76 7.71
N THR A 307 -9.75 -13.35 6.83
CA THR A 307 -9.92 -13.38 5.38
C THR A 307 -8.83 -14.21 4.67
N GLY A 308 -8.26 -15.18 5.39
CA GLY A 308 -7.07 -15.90 4.99
C GLY A 308 -5.78 -15.22 5.43
N LEU A 309 -4.64 -15.79 5.07
CA LEU A 309 -3.31 -15.26 5.32
C LEU A 309 -2.71 -14.68 4.03
N GLY A 310 -2.14 -13.48 4.13
CA GLY A 310 -1.36 -12.85 3.08
C GLY A 310 0.10 -13.32 3.03
N ALA A 311 0.98 -12.44 2.60
CA ALA A 311 2.41 -12.72 2.51
C ALA A 311 3.01 -13.05 3.89
N PRO A 312 3.95 -14.00 3.99
CA PRO A 312 4.45 -14.88 2.92
C PRO A 312 3.64 -16.19 2.77
N HIS A 313 2.60 -16.40 3.56
CA HIS A 313 1.89 -17.68 3.70
C HIS A 313 0.95 -17.99 2.53
N TRP A 314 0.22 -16.99 2.02
CA TRP A 314 -0.72 -17.07 0.89
C TRP A 314 -1.72 -18.23 0.98
N ASP A 315 -2.41 -18.33 2.12
CA ASP A 315 -3.49 -19.31 2.32
C ASP A 315 -4.85 -18.60 2.46
N GLN A 316 -5.62 -18.60 1.38
CA GLN A 316 -6.98 -18.04 1.35
C GLN A 316 -8.00 -18.85 2.16
N TYR A 317 -7.67 -20.11 2.48
CA TYR A 317 -8.53 -21.01 3.25
C TYR A 317 -8.23 -21.01 4.74
N ALA A 318 -7.16 -20.36 5.17
CA ALA A 318 -6.89 -20.14 6.59
C ALA A 318 -8.02 -19.33 7.24
N ARG A 319 -8.30 -19.60 8.50
CA ARG A 319 -9.28 -18.85 9.30
C ARG A 319 -8.69 -18.49 10.66
N GLY A 320 -9.29 -17.46 11.29
CA GLY A 320 -8.93 -17.03 12.63
C GLY A 320 -8.89 -18.19 13.61
N THR A 321 -7.77 -18.31 14.34
CA THR A 321 -7.52 -19.46 15.21
C THR A 321 -6.90 -18.98 16.53
N ILE A 322 -7.36 -19.52 17.64
CA ILE A 322 -6.79 -19.31 18.97
C ILE A 322 -6.31 -20.66 19.51
N VAL A 323 -5.03 -20.75 19.86
CA VAL A 323 -4.42 -21.99 20.36
C VAL A 323 -3.71 -21.75 21.68
N GLY A 324 -3.45 -22.82 22.43
CA GLY A 324 -2.74 -22.75 23.72
C GLY A 324 -3.60 -22.29 24.90
N ILE A 325 -4.92 -22.33 24.78
CA ILE A 325 -5.84 -21.98 25.87
C ILE A 325 -5.76 -23.04 26.96
N THR A 326 -5.44 -22.61 28.17
CA THR A 326 -5.50 -23.40 29.42
C THR A 326 -6.47 -22.71 30.38
N ARG A 327 -6.75 -23.34 31.53
CA ARG A 327 -7.61 -22.75 32.57
C ARG A 327 -7.07 -21.42 33.12
N GLY A 328 -5.77 -21.14 32.98
CA GLY A 328 -5.14 -19.88 33.40
C GLY A 328 -5.27 -18.73 32.42
N VAL A 329 -5.66 -19.01 31.17
CA VAL A 329 -5.82 -17.97 30.13
C VAL A 329 -7.12 -17.18 30.36
N ASN A 330 -7.02 -15.88 30.41
CA ASN A 330 -8.15 -14.96 30.53
C ASN A 330 -8.16 -13.91 29.41
N LYS A 331 -9.10 -12.99 29.42
CA LYS A 331 -9.24 -11.96 28.36
C LYS A 331 -7.98 -11.14 28.14
N TYR A 332 -7.20 -10.83 29.17
CA TYR A 332 -5.98 -10.03 29.06
C TYR A 332 -4.89 -10.76 28.26
N HIS A 333 -4.78 -12.09 28.44
CA HIS A 333 -3.87 -12.92 27.65
C HIS A 333 -4.27 -12.96 26.16
N ILE A 334 -5.58 -13.03 25.88
CA ILE A 334 -6.10 -13.03 24.50
C ILE A 334 -5.84 -11.67 23.84
N ILE A 335 -6.11 -10.57 24.54
CA ILE A 335 -5.84 -9.20 24.03
C ILE A 335 -4.34 -9.04 23.73
N ARG A 336 -3.49 -9.45 24.66
CA ARG A 336 -2.03 -9.42 24.49
C ARG A 336 -1.59 -10.28 23.30
N ALA A 337 -2.07 -11.51 23.20
CA ALA A 337 -1.75 -12.41 22.08
C ALA A 337 -2.22 -11.86 20.74
N THR A 338 -3.33 -11.12 20.71
CA THR A 338 -3.81 -10.45 19.50
C THR A 338 -2.88 -9.32 19.08
N LEU A 339 -2.41 -8.48 19.99
CA LEU A 339 -1.40 -7.45 19.69
C LEU A 339 -0.06 -8.07 19.24
N GLU A 340 0.42 -9.10 19.97
CA GLU A 340 1.64 -9.82 19.60
C GLU A 340 1.54 -10.45 18.20
N SER A 341 0.36 -10.90 17.78
CA SER A 341 0.14 -11.50 16.45
C SER A 341 0.46 -10.55 15.30
N ILE A 342 0.23 -9.26 15.49
CA ILE A 342 0.57 -8.23 14.50
C ILE A 342 2.09 -8.17 14.32
N ALA A 343 2.83 -8.16 15.44
CA ALA A 343 4.28 -8.13 15.42
C ALA A 343 4.90 -9.38 14.78
N TYR A 344 4.33 -10.55 15.02
CA TYR A 344 4.77 -11.80 14.38
C TYR A 344 4.55 -11.80 12.88
N GLN A 345 3.39 -11.38 12.41
CA GLN A 345 3.10 -11.28 10.98
C GLN A 345 4.07 -10.32 10.27
N VAL A 346 4.37 -9.17 10.90
CA VAL A 346 5.38 -8.22 10.37
C VAL A 346 6.76 -8.88 10.30
N ASN A 347 7.15 -9.63 11.33
CA ASN A 347 8.42 -10.37 11.32
C ASN A 347 8.49 -11.41 10.20
N ASP A 348 7.40 -12.13 9.90
CA ASP A 348 7.35 -13.09 8.81
C ASP A 348 7.61 -12.42 7.46
N VAL A 349 7.01 -11.25 7.22
CA VAL A 349 7.25 -10.46 5.99
C VAL A 349 8.68 -9.93 5.93
N LEU A 350 9.23 -9.40 7.02
CA LEU A 350 10.61 -8.89 7.06
C LEU A 350 11.64 -10.01 6.83
N ASN A 351 11.38 -11.21 7.36
CA ASN A 351 12.23 -12.38 7.09
C ASN A 351 12.19 -12.78 5.61
N ALA A 352 11.02 -12.73 4.97
CA ALA A 352 10.88 -12.94 3.54
C ALA A 352 11.64 -11.87 2.73
N MET A 353 11.54 -10.59 3.11
CA MET A 353 12.31 -9.50 2.48
C MET A 353 13.82 -9.72 2.59
N LYS A 354 14.31 -10.12 3.76
CA LYS A 354 15.72 -10.45 3.97
C LYS A 354 16.15 -11.65 3.12
N ALA A 355 15.33 -12.70 3.07
CA ALA A 355 15.63 -13.89 2.27
C ALA A 355 15.72 -13.59 0.77
N ASP A 356 14.86 -12.70 0.25
CA ASP A 356 14.85 -12.32 -1.17
C ASP A 356 15.95 -11.32 -1.53
N SER A 357 16.22 -10.33 -0.68
CA SER A 357 17.14 -9.24 -0.99
C SER A 357 18.55 -9.43 -0.46
N GLY A 358 18.75 -10.28 0.54
CA GLY A 358 20.01 -10.39 1.28
C GLY A 358 20.31 -9.17 2.18
N ILE A 359 19.39 -8.20 2.26
CA ILE A 359 19.59 -6.95 3.00
C ILE A 359 19.11 -7.12 4.45
N ASN A 360 19.94 -6.66 5.39
CA ASN A 360 19.55 -6.59 6.80
C ASN A 360 18.84 -5.27 7.08
N LEU A 361 17.73 -5.36 7.82
CA LEU A 361 17.00 -4.20 8.30
C LEU A 361 17.83 -3.46 9.38
N ALA A 362 18.07 -2.17 9.15
CA ALA A 362 18.77 -1.33 10.14
C ALA A 362 17.80 -0.84 11.23
N ALA A 363 16.61 -0.42 10.85
CA ALA A 363 15.51 -0.02 11.72
C ALA A 363 14.20 -0.07 10.93
N LEU A 364 13.09 -0.28 11.63
CA LEU A 364 11.75 -0.18 11.05
C LEU A 364 11.13 1.17 11.41
N LYS A 365 10.79 1.95 10.40
CA LYS A 365 10.01 3.19 10.57
C LYS A 365 8.52 2.85 10.51
N VAL A 366 7.74 3.42 11.42
CA VAL A 366 6.33 3.04 11.60
C VAL A 366 5.41 4.25 11.54
N ASP A 367 4.22 4.04 11.00
CA ASP A 367 3.13 5.01 10.96
C ASP A 367 1.77 4.31 10.95
N GLY A 368 0.69 5.08 10.78
CA GLY A 368 -0.67 4.59 10.88
C GLY A 368 -1.20 4.53 12.31
N GLY A 369 -2.52 4.41 12.46
CA GLY A 369 -3.20 4.57 13.74
C GLY A 369 -2.73 3.65 14.85
N ALA A 370 -2.45 2.36 14.55
CA ALA A 370 -2.03 1.41 15.57
C ALA A 370 -0.56 1.59 16.01
N SER A 371 0.23 2.41 15.30
CA SER A 371 1.60 2.77 15.73
C SER A 371 1.62 3.62 17.02
N ALA A 372 0.50 4.19 17.42
CA ALA A 372 0.36 4.90 18.68
C ALA A 372 0.45 3.98 19.90
N ASN A 373 0.16 2.67 19.74
CA ASN A 373 0.20 1.68 20.81
C ASN A 373 1.66 1.32 21.15
N ASN A 374 2.14 1.77 22.33
CA ASN A 374 3.53 1.57 22.74
C ASN A 374 3.85 0.09 23.04
N PHE A 375 2.86 -0.66 23.56
CA PHE A 375 3.04 -2.10 23.78
C PHE A 375 3.30 -2.83 22.45
N LEU A 376 2.52 -2.50 21.41
CA LEU A 376 2.71 -3.08 20.09
C LEU A 376 4.07 -2.68 19.51
N MET A 377 4.48 -1.43 19.62
CA MET A 377 5.76 -0.95 19.08
C MET A 377 6.96 -1.58 19.80
N GLN A 378 6.89 -1.72 21.11
CA GLN A 378 7.94 -2.41 21.87
C GLN A 378 7.99 -3.92 21.51
N THR A 379 6.84 -4.56 21.43
CA THR A 379 6.75 -5.97 21.00
C THR A 379 7.31 -6.15 19.59
N GLN A 380 7.01 -5.19 18.69
CA GLN A 380 7.56 -5.23 17.34
C GLN A 380 9.09 -5.16 17.34
N ALA A 381 9.69 -4.26 18.10
CA ALA A 381 11.15 -4.14 18.22
C ALA A 381 11.75 -5.45 18.77
N ASP A 382 11.12 -6.03 19.80
CA ASP A 382 11.56 -7.28 20.42
C ASP A 382 11.54 -8.46 19.43
N ILE A 383 10.47 -8.59 18.65
CA ILE A 383 10.28 -9.74 17.75
C ILE A 383 11.16 -9.64 16.50
N ILE A 384 11.30 -8.46 15.91
CA ILE A 384 12.17 -8.29 14.73
C ILE A 384 13.66 -8.15 15.08
N ASN A 385 13.98 -8.02 16.36
CA ASN A 385 15.33 -7.77 16.87
C ASN A 385 16.02 -6.56 16.19
N ALA A 386 15.28 -5.48 16.00
CA ALA A 386 15.78 -4.23 15.43
C ALA A 386 15.01 -3.03 16.00
N PRO A 387 15.62 -1.83 16.00
CA PRO A 387 14.93 -0.64 16.47
C PRO A 387 13.66 -0.34 15.65
N VAL A 388 12.61 0.13 16.34
CA VAL A 388 11.39 0.67 15.75
C VAL A 388 11.34 2.16 16.01
N ASN A 389 11.21 2.96 14.96
CA ASN A 389 11.24 4.41 15.02
C ASN A 389 9.87 4.98 14.62
N ARG A 390 9.18 5.62 15.58
CA ARG A 390 7.94 6.36 15.33
C ARG A 390 8.24 7.82 15.12
N PRO A 391 7.82 8.46 14.00
CA PRO A 391 8.04 9.88 13.77
C PRO A 391 7.03 10.74 14.53
N CYS A 392 7.38 12.03 14.72
CA CYS A 392 6.47 13.02 15.28
C CYS A 392 5.25 13.25 14.38
N CYS A 393 5.45 13.28 13.06
CA CYS A 393 4.38 13.38 12.09
C CYS A 393 4.04 11.99 11.54
N VAL A 394 2.86 11.48 11.83
CA VAL A 394 2.39 10.17 11.36
C VAL A 394 1.70 10.22 10.00
N GLU A 395 1.43 11.43 9.47
CA GLU A 395 0.84 11.65 8.14
C GLU A 395 1.91 11.56 7.03
N THR A 396 2.69 10.51 7.07
CA THR A 396 3.86 10.31 6.21
C THR A 396 3.50 10.17 4.75
N THR A 397 2.32 9.67 4.43
CA THR A 397 1.80 9.55 3.06
C THR A 397 1.61 10.92 2.41
N ALA A 398 0.94 11.84 3.08
CA ALA A 398 0.76 13.21 2.60
C ALA A 398 2.09 13.95 2.51
N MET A 399 2.96 13.77 3.51
CA MET A 399 4.30 14.37 3.52
C MET A 399 5.14 13.86 2.35
N GLY A 400 5.07 12.58 2.01
CA GLY A 400 5.80 12.01 0.88
C GLY A 400 5.42 12.64 -0.45
N ALA A 401 4.13 12.82 -0.71
CA ALA A 401 3.64 13.52 -1.89
C ALA A 401 4.11 14.99 -1.93
N ALA A 402 4.06 15.67 -0.80
CA ALA A 402 4.54 17.05 -0.68
C ALA A 402 6.05 17.15 -0.94
N TYR A 403 6.86 16.23 -0.40
CA TYR A 403 8.30 16.20 -0.63
C TYR A 403 8.66 15.98 -2.10
N LEU A 404 7.99 15.03 -2.78
CA LEU A 404 8.20 14.78 -4.20
C LEU A 404 7.87 16.03 -5.04
N ALA A 405 6.78 16.71 -4.74
CA ALA A 405 6.39 17.94 -5.42
C ALA A 405 7.37 19.09 -5.13
N GLY A 406 7.75 19.26 -3.88
CA GLY A 406 8.68 20.31 -3.47
C GLY A 406 10.07 20.16 -4.07
N LEU A 407 10.56 18.93 -4.19
CA LEU A 407 11.84 18.64 -4.87
C LEU A 407 11.76 19.01 -6.35
N ALA A 408 10.66 18.69 -7.03
CA ALA A 408 10.49 18.96 -8.46
C ALA A 408 10.46 20.46 -8.80
N VAL A 409 9.99 21.30 -7.87
CA VAL A 409 9.93 22.77 -8.06
C VAL A 409 11.06 23.52 -7.36
N GLY A 410 12.00 22.81 -6.73
CA GLY A 410 13.16 23.39 -6.03
C GLY A 410 12.83 24.05 -4.69
N TYR A 411 11.69 23.70 -4.07
CA TYR A 411 11.39 24.14 -2.70
C TYR A 411 12.37 23.52 -1.68
N TRP A 412 12.71 22.25 -1.87
CA TRP A 412 13.86 21.59 -1.26
C TRP A 412 14.90 21.27 -2.33
N SER A 413 16.17 21.43 -2.00
CA SER A 413 17.27 21.23 -2.94
C SER A 413 17.71 19.78 -3.08
N SER A 414 17.42 18.93 -2.07
CA SER A 414 17.89 17.55 -2.02
C SER A 414 17.06 16.67 -1.08
N LYS A 415 17.23 15.35 -1.21
CA LYS A 415 16.66 14.38 -0.25
C LYS A 415 17.23 14.54 1.15
N GLU A 416 18.47 14.97 1.29
CA GLU A 416 19.11 15.25 2.58
C GLU A 416 18.43 16.41 3.29
N GLU A 417 18.08 17.48 2.57
CA GLU A 417 17.31 18.60 3.13
C GLU A 417 15.90 18.13 3.55
N VAL A 418 15.24 17.31 2.73
CA VAL A 418 13.96 16.69 3.10
C VAL A 418 14.10 15.85 4.38
N ARG A 419 15.17 15.08 4.52
CA ARG A 419 15.42 14.24 5.70
C ARG A 419 15.48 15.04 7.00
N HIS A 420 15.92 16.29 6.98
CA HIS A 420 15.94 17.16 8.16
C HIS A 420 14.56 17.52 8.71
N ASN A 421 13.51 17.38 7.89
CA ASN A 421 12.12 17.58 8.34
C ASN A 421 11.54 16.36 9.07
N TRP A 422 12.21 15.21 8.96
CA TRP A 422 11.78 13.99 9.63
C TRP A 422 12.37 13.95 11.04
N SER A 423 11.52 13.93 12.05
CA SER A 423 11.92 13.87 13.45
C SER A 423 11.27 12.69 14.15
N ILE A 424 12.00 12.12 15.12
CA ILE A 424 11.57 10.97 15.89
C ILE A 424 10.79 11.44 17.11
N ASP A 425 9.57 10.90 17.30
CA ASP A 425 8.82 10.96 18.54
C ASP A 425 9.39 9.96 19.55
N GLN A 426 9.46 8.69 19.19
CA GLN A 426 9.93 7.63 20.07
C GLN A 426 10.69 6.54 19.31
N LYS A 427 11.75 6.02 19.97
CA LYS A 427 12.49 4.83 19.56
C LYS A 427 12.20 3.69 20.54
N PHE A 428 11.94 2.52 19.98
CA PHE A 428 11.80 1.29 20.74
C PHE A 428 12.95 0.38 20.38
N TYR A 429 13.67 -0.10 21.37
CA TYR A 429 14.81 -1.00 21.19
C TYR A 429 14.45 -2.41 21.66
N PRO A 430 15.02 -3.46 21.05
CA PRO A 430 14.86 -4.82 21.53
C PRO A 430 15.24 -4.93 23.00
N SER A 431 14.39 -5.53 23.83
CA SER A 431 14.55 -5.62 25.27
C SER A 431 14.50 -7.07 25.81
N ILE A 432 14.05 -8.03 25.00
CA ILE A 432 14.02 -9.44 25.37
C ILE A 432 15.29 -10.16 24.94
N THR A 433 15.57 -11.31 25.62
CA THR A 433 16.70 -12.17 25.23
C THR A 433 16.41 -12.87 23.90
N GLU A 434 17.47 -13.28 23.21
CA GLU A 434 17.37 -14.05 21.96
C GLU A 434 16.59 -15.36 22.17
N GLU A 435 16.85 -16.06 23.28
CA GLU A 435 16.13 -17.29 23.65
C GLU A 435 14.62 -17.05 23.78
N THR A 436 14.22 -15.97 24.46
CA THR A 436 12.80 -15.61 24.62
C THR A 436 12.17 -15.30 23.25
N ARG A 437 12.88 -14.55 22.40
CA ARG A 437 12.43 -14.20 21.05
C ARG A 437 12.22 -15.47 20.19
N GLU A 438 13.19 -16.37 20.19
CA GLU A 438 13.11 -17.64 19.44
C GLU A 438 11.96 -18.52 19.92
N GLN A 439 11.74 -18.62 21.22
CA GLN A 439 10.62 -19.38 21.80
C GLN A 439 9.27 -18.79 21.33
N LYS A 440 9.12 -17.47 21.38
CA LYS A 440 7.90 -16.80 20.91
C LYS A 440 7.65 -17.04 19.41
N ILE A 441 8.65 -16.88 18.56
CA ILE A 441 8.55 -17.11 17.12
C ILE A 441 8.25 -18.59 16.82
N LYS A 442 8.87 -19.52 17.53
CA LYS A 442 8.59 -20.95 17.39
C LYS A 442 7.13 -21.28 17.72
N GLY A 443 6.60 -20.69 18.80
CA GLY A 443 5.19 -20.82 19.17
C GLY A 443 4.26 -20.24 18.12
N TRP A 444 4.57 -19.06 17.59
CA TRP A 444 3.82 -18.44 16.49
C TRP A 444 3.80 -19.32 15.24
N ASN A 445 4.94 -19.79 14.78
CA ASN A 445 5.06 -20.66 13.60
C ASN A 445 4.27 -21.97 13.77
N LYS A 446 4.18 -22.49 15.01
CA LYS A 446 3.33 -23.63 15.32
C LYS A 446 1.85 -23.27 15.24
N ALA A 447 1.45 -22.11 15.79
CA ALA A 447 0.06 -21.64 15.80
C ALA A 447 -0.47 -21.43 14.38
N VAL A 448 0.32 -20.77 13.52
CA VAL A 448 -0.06 -20.52 12.11
C VAL A 448 -0.41 -21.82 11.38
N LYS A 449 0.32 -22.91 11.62
CA LYS A 449 0.07 -24.22 10.98
C LYS A 449 -1.33 -24.77 11.27
N TYR A 450 -1.91 -24.45 12.44
CA TYR A 450 -3.26 -24.90 12.81
C TYR A 450 -4.36 -24.09 12.14
N SER A 451 -4.04 -22.94 11.54
CA SER A 451 -5.01 -22.11 10.79
C SER A 451 -5.11 -22.50 9.31
N TYR A 452 -4.10 -23.21 8.77
CA TYR A 452 -4.05 -23.53 7.34
C TYR A 452 -5.20 -24.42 6.88
N GLY A 453 -5.71 -24.10 5.69
CA GLY A 453 -6.68 -24.90 5.00
C GLY A 453 -8.01 -25.11 5.72
N TRP A 454 -8.30 -24.38 6.78
CA TRP A 454 -9.48 -24.59 7.62
C TRP A 454 -10.78 -24.62 6.82
N ALA A 455 -10.94 -23.74 5.84
CA ALA A 455 -12.15 -23.62 5.01
C ALA A 455 -12.04 -24.34 3.64
N LYS A 456 -11.15 -25.33 3.51
CA LYS A 456 -10.99 -26.05 2.23
C LYS A 456 -12.19 -26.91 1.83
N ASP A 457 -12.95 -27.35 2.81
CA ASP A 457 -14.07 -28.29 2.62
C ASP A 457 -15.44 -27.59 2.79
N GLU A 458 -15.43 -26.25 2.89
CA GLU A 458 -16.62 -25.40 2.90
C GLU A 458 -16.90 -24.86 1.48
#